data_11b2cea9485cbcc98cad0c0c46a5d14f
#
_entry.id   11b2cea9485cbcc98cad0c0c46a5d14f
#
_cell.length_a   1.000
_cell.length_b   1.000
_cell.length_c   1.000
_cell.angle_alpha   90.00
_cell.angle_beta   90.00
_cell.angle_gamma   90.00
#
_symmetry.space_group_name_H-M   'P 1'
#
loop_
_entity.id
_entity.type
_entity.pdbx_description
1 polymer ?
#
loop_
_entity_poly.entity_id
_entity_poly.type
_entity_poly.pdbx_seq_one_letter_code
_entity_poly.pdbx_strand_id
1 'polypeptide(L)'
;MKKILIIAIFLSFNTFNGQVNMPVDFENAQVTFEDFINFNGGAGYVVYNPQIDDENASESVGLIVRDGGDIWAGSYLELEDYLDFSTNTTINMRVLSPYPGLMVKFKIEGDQGSFPSEPATERDAYTTTTNQWEVLSWSFAGEPSNTYRKLVLMFDFGNIGDGTADSTFYFDDIYQT
;
A
#
# COMPACT_ATOMS: atom_id res chain seq x y z
N MET A 1 -5.01 48.53 -40.47
CA MET A 1 -4.32 47.32 -39.99
C MET A 1 -4.83 46.99 -38.58
N LYS A 2 -5.66 45.95 -38.45
CA LYS A 2 -6.18 45.51 -37.14
C LYS A 2 -5.14 44.58 -36.48
N LYS A 3 -4.64 44.99 -35.30
CA LYS A 3 -3.76 44.13 -34.49
C LYS A 3 -4.61 43.10 -33.77
N ILE A 4 -4.41 41.82 -34.05
CA ILE A 4 -5.01 40.70 -33.33
C ILE A 4 -4.13 40.44 -32.11
N LEU A 5 -4.70 40.61 -30.91
CA LEU A 5 -4.07 40.26 -29.63
C LEU A 5 -4.36 38.77 -29.36
N ILE A 6 -3.35 37.91 -29.47
CA ILE A 6 -3.47 36.50 -29.07
C ILE A 6 -3.16 36.44 -27.59
N ILE A 7 -4.19 36.16 -26.78
CA ILE A 7 -4.03 35.86 -25.35
C ILE A 7 -3.76 34.36 -25.25
N ALA A 8 -2.52 33.99 -24.93
CA ALA A 8 -2.19 32.61 -24.58
C ALA A 8 -2.62 32.36 -23.14
N ILE A 9 -3.66 31.54 -22.97
CA ILE A 9 -4.08 31.03 -21.65
C ILE A 9 -3.14 29.86 -21.31
N PHE A 10 -2.23 30.07 -20.37
CA PHE A 10 -1.48 28.98 -19.75
C PHE A 10 -2.40 28.30 -18.74
N LEU A 11 -2.94 27.14 -19.11
CA LEU A 11 -3.52 26.22 -18.12
C LEU A 11 -2.34 25.57 -17.37
N SER A 12 -2.10 25.99 -16.14
CA SER A 12 -1.27 25.24 -15.21
C SER A 12 -2.09 24.03 -14.75
N PHE A 13 -1.75 22.84 -15.23
CA PHE A 13 -2.18 21.61 -14.60
C PHE A 13 -1.41 21.48 -13.29
N ASN A 14 -2.10 21.77 -12.18
CA ASN A 14 -1.62 21.27 -10.88
C ASN A 14 -1.87 19.77 -10.89
N THR A 15 -0.82 18.97 -11.02
CA THR A 15 -0.86 17.57 -10.65
C THR A 15 -1.03 17.55 -9.13
N PHE A 16 -2.23 17.24 -8.66
CA PHE A 16 -2.44 16.81 -7.29
C PHE A 16 -1.78 15.42 -7.20
N ASN A 17 -0.55 15.36 -6.73
CA ASN A 17 -0.04 14.14 -6.16
C ASN A 17 -0.73 14.00 -4.81
N GLY A 18 -1.51 12.95 -4.62
CA GLY A 18 -2.07 12.63 -3.32
C GLY A 18 -0.93 12.51 -2.32
N GLN A 19 -1.11 13.10 -1.14
CA GLN A 19 -0.14 12.95 -0.06
C GLN A 19 -0.49 11.67 0.69
N VAL A 20 0.32 10.62 0.53
CA VAL A 20 0.10 9.38 1.26
C VAL A 20 0.61 9.56 2.69
N ASN A 21 -0.29 9.53 3.65
CA ASN A 21 0.02 9.65 5.09
C ASN A 21 -0.75 8.60 5.89
N MET A 22 -0.22 8.27 7.07
CA MET A 22 -0.92 7.40 8.02
C MET A 22 -2.06 8.17 8.72
N PRO A 23 -3.25 7.57 8.89
CA PRO A 23 -3.67 6.28 8.37
C PRO A 23 -3.90 6.31 6.85
N VAL A 24 -3.68 5.18 6.17
CA VAL A 24 -3.96 5.03 4.74
C VAL A 24 -5.30 4.33 4.59
N ASP A 25 -6.31 5.00 4.02
CA ASP A 25 -7.70 4.52 3.94
C ASP A 25 -8.24 4.42 2.49
N PHE A 26 -7.46 4.80 1.49
CA PHE A 26 -7.81 4.78 0.06
C PHE A 26 -9.03 5.62 -0.33
N GLU A 27 -9.61 6.36 0.59
CA GLU A 27 -10.75 7.23 0.36
C GLU A 27 -10.31 8.62 -0.14
N ASN A 28 -11.23 9.34 -0.80
CA ASN A 28 -11.04 10.72 -1.22
C ASN A 28 -9.78 10.98 -2.06
N ALA A 29 -9.30 9.97 -2.79
CA ALA A 29 -8.06 10.02 -3.57
C ALA A 29 -6.80 10.34 -2.72
N GLN A 30 -6.79 9.93 -1.46
CA GLN A 30 -5.59 9.99 -0.61
C GLN A 30 -4.45 9.19 -1.26
N VAL A 31 -4.78 8.03 -1.81
CA VAL A 31 -3.88 7.18 -2.60
C VAL A 31 -4.47 6.99 -3.98
N THR A 32 -3.64 7.03 -5.00
CA THR A 32 -3.99 6.71 -6.38
C THR A 32 -3.16 5.54 -6.88
N PHE A 33 -3.46 5.01 -8.07
CA PHE A 33 -2.64 3.95 -8.65
C PHE A 33 -1.20 4.40 -8.98
N GLU A 34 -0.96 5.70 -9.13
CA GLU A 34 0.35 6.29 -9.42
C GLU A 34 1.27 6.29 -8.19
N ASP A 35 0.70 6.20 -6.99
CA ASP A 35 1.45 6.16 -5.73
C ASP A 35 2.03 4.77 -5.46
N PHE A 36 1.53 3.72 -6.12
CA PHE A 36 2.08 2.38 -6.01
C PHE A 36 3.34 2.21 -6.83
N ILE A 37 4.43 1.87 -6.18
CA ILE A 37 5.67 1.50 -6.85
C ILE A 37 5.79 -0.02 -6.84
N ASN A 38 5.58 -0.59 -8.02
CA ASN A 38 5.46 -2.02 -8.24
C ASN A 38 6.82 -2.66 -8.48
N PHE A 39 7.01 -3.89 -8.00
CA PHE A 39 8.26 -4.63 -8.20
C PHE A 39 8.01 -6.14 -8.39
N ASN A 40 8.83 -6.73 -9.24
CA ASN A 40 9.04 -8.17 -9.42
C ASN A 40 7.77 -9.02 -9.63
N GLY A 41 6.75 -8.49 -10.31
CA GLY A 41 5.51 -9.21 -10.61
C GLY A 41 4.35 -8.88 -9.67
N GLY A 42 4.53 -7.95 -8.74
CA GLY A 42 3.43 -7.33 -8.00
C GLY A 42 2.90 -6.10 -8.74
N ALA A 43 1.60 -5.85 -8.66
CA ALA A 43 0.95 -4.66 -9.22
C ALA A 43 -0.11 -4.15 -8.26
N GLY A 44 0.08 -2.92 -7.76
CA GLY A 44 -0.84 -2.22 -6.85
C GLY A 44 -1.82 -1.32 -7.58
N TYR A 45 -3.04 -1.26 -7.09
CA TYR A 45 -4.13 -0.44 -7.63
C TYR A 45 -5.01 0.08 -6.49
N VAL A 46 -5.80 1.12 -6.78
CA VAL A 46 -6.97 1.51 -5.99
C VAL A 46 -8.22 1.10 -6.76
N VAL A 47 -9.12 0.39 -6.11
CA VAL A 47 -10.33 -0.16 -6.73
C VAL A 47 -11.54 0.03 -5.83
N TYR A 48 -12.76 -0.15 -6.37
CA TYR A 48 -13.95 -0.25 -5.54
C TYR A 48 -13.86 -1.48 -4.62
N ASN A 49 -14.31 -1.32 -3.38
CA ASN A 49 -14.35 -2.41 -2.42
C ASN A 49 -15.26 -3.54 -2.94
N PRO A 50 -14.73 -4.75 -3.17
CA PRO A 50 -15.52 -5.87 -3.69
C PRO A 50 -16.50 -6.43 -2.68
N GLN A 51 -16.34 -6.09 -1.38
CA GLN A 51 -17.15 -6.61 -0.28
C GLN A 51 -17.30 -5.55 0.82
N ILE A 52 -18.32 -4.69 0.65
CA ILE A 52 -18.72 -3.73 1.67
C ILE A 52 -19.55 -4.47 2.72
N ASP A 53 -19.09 -4.50 3.98
CA ASP A 53 -19.76 -5.13 5.09
C ASP A 53 -19.50 -4.38 6.41
N ASP A 54 -19.91 -4.98 7.54
CA ASP A 54 -19.72 -4.36 8.86
C ASP A 54 -18.23 -4.30 9.29
N GLU A 55 -17.38 -5.15 8.70
CA GLU A 55 -15.95 -5.16 8.97
C GLU A 55 -15.18 -4.14 8.11
N ASN A 56 -15.66 -3.85 6.91
CA ASN A 56 -15.09 -2.82 6.04
C ASN A 56 -16.20 -2.13 5.23
N ALA A 57 -16.54 -0.92 5.63
CA ALA A 57 -17.56 -0.09 5.00
C ALA A 57 -17.00 0.91 3.96
N SER A 58 -15.69 0.89 3.70
CA SER A 58 -15.04 1.77 2.72
C SER A 58 -15.58 1.55 1.31
N GLU A 59 -15.66 2.61 0.50
CA GLU A 59 -16.04 2.51 -0.91
C GLU A 59 -14.86 2.10 -1.79
N SER A 60 -13.64 2.52 -1.41
CA SER A 60 -12.40 2.26 -2.14
C SER A 60 -11.39 1.52 -1.27
N VAL A 61 -10.61 0.65 -1.88
CA VAL A 61 -9.59 -0.16 -1.21
C VAL A 61 -8.36 -0.33 -2.08
N GLY A 62 -7.25 -0.66 -1.47
CA GLY A 62 -6.05 -1.11 -2.17
C GLY A 62 -6.22 -2.54 -2.71
N LEU A 63 -5.59 -2.80 -3.84
CA LEU A 63 -5.51 -4.11 -4.47
C LEU A 63 -4.06 -4.40 -4.83
N ILE A 64 -3.58 -5.61 -4.55
CA ILE A 64 -2.34 -6.13 -5.14
C ILE A 64 -2.67 -7.42 -5.89
N VAL A 65 -2.27 -7.44 -7.17
CA VAL A 65 -2.23 -8.65 -8.00
C VAL A 65 -0.79 -9.11 -8.09
N ARG A 66 -0.56 -10.41 -7.91
CA ARG A 66 0.73 -11.04 -8.16
C ARG A 66 0.66 -11.86 -9.42
N ASP A 67 1.48 -11.48 -10.43
CA ASP A 67 1.49 -12.12 -11.75
C ASP A 67 2.94 -12.40 -12.18
N GLY A 68 3.40 -13.61 -11.95
CA GLY A 68 4.77 -14.05 -12.22
C GLY A 68 5.81 -13.37 -11.30
N GLY A 69 7.01 -13.18 -11.85
CA GLY A 69 8.13 -12.53 -11.18
C GLY A 69 8.78 -13.39 -10.09
N ASP A 70 9.00 -12.82 -8.93
CA ASP A 70 9.72 -13.46 -7.83
C ASP A 70 8.80 -13.82 -6.66
N ILE A 71 9.27 -14.71 -5.79
CA ILE A 71 8.57 -15.09 -4.55
C ILE A 71 8.36 -13.93 -3.57
N TRP A 72 9.07 -12.81 -3.79
CA TRP A 72 9.00 -11.57 -3.00
C TRP A 72 8.38 -10.40 -3.80
N ALA A 73 7.63 -10.71 -4.85
CA ALA A 73 6.89 -9.73 -5.64
C ALA A 73 5.89 -8.92 -4.78
N GLY A 74 5.75 -7.63 -5.06
CA GLY A 74 4.89 -6.76 -4.27
C GLY A 74 4.79 -5.35 -4.80
N SER A 75 4.34 -4.45 -3.93
CA SER A 75 4.27 -3.02 -4.18
C SER A 75 4.62 -2.26 -2.91
N TYR A 76 5.04 -1.01 -3.04
CA TYR A 76 5.16 -0.14 -1.88
C TYR A 76 4.50 1.22 -2.10
N LEU A 77 4.13 1.83 -0.99
CA LEU A 77 3.70 3.22 -0.89
C LEU A 77 4.79 4.00 -0.16
N GLU A 78 5.08 5.21 -0.58
CA GLU A 78 5.97 6.13 0.11
C GLU A 78 5.15 7.20 0.82
N LEU A 79 5.30 7.28 2.15
CA LEU A 79 4.64 8.27 2.99
C LEU A 79 5.35 9.62 2.84
N GLU A 80 4.62 10.71 3.00
CA GLU A 80 5.24 12.03 3.12
C GLU A 80 5.95 12.20 4.46
N ASP A 81 5.29 11.75 5.55
CA ASP A 81 5.83 11.79 6.89
C ASP A 81 6.47 10.45 7.28
N TYR A 82 7.48 10.51 8.15
CA TYR A 82 8.07 9.32 8.72
C TYR A 82 7.15 8.69 9.76
N LEU A 83 7.21 7.36 9.87
CA LEU A 83 6.53 6.61 10.93
C LEU A 83 7.03 7.03 12.32
N ASP A 84 6.09 7.21 13.25
CA ASP A 84 6.39 7.49 14.65
C ASP A 84 6.05 6.27 15.54
N PHE A 85 7.08 5.64 16.07
CA PHE A 85 6.97 4.49 16.98
C PHE A 85 7.13 4.86 18.46
N SER A 86 7.04 6.14 18.81
CA SER A 86 7.19 6.60 20.21
C SER A 86 6.11 6.09 21.14
N THR A 87 4.89 5.89 20.62
CA THR A 87 3.74 5.40 21.37
C THR A 87 3.05 4.21 20.68
N ASN A 88 2.82 4.32 19.39
CA ASN A 88 2.08 3.33 18.59
C ASN A 88 3.06 2.49 17.78
N THR A 89 3.34 1.28 18.27
CA THR A 89 4.42 0.43 17.72
C THR A 89 3.92 -0.72 16.85
N THR A 90 2.62 -0.85 16.68
CA THR A 90 2.01 -1.89 15.85
C THR A 90 1.38 -1.25 14.64
N ILE A 91 1.69 -1.77 13.45
CA ILE A 91 0.97 -1.42 12.22
C ILE A 91 -0.10 -2.48 12.00
N ASN A 92 -1.31 -2.04 11.73
CA ASN A 92 -2.47 -2.87 11.44
C ASN A 92 -2.94 -2.58 10.02
N MET A 93 -3.55 -3.55 9.37
CA MET A 93 -4.13 -3.42 8.03
C MET A 93 -5.30 -4.39 7.89
N ARG A 94 -6.42 -3.94 7.34
CA ARG A 94 -7.50 -4.83 6.91
C ARG A 94 -7.06 -5.56 5.66
N VAL A 95 -7.34 -6.86 5.61
CA VAL A 95 -6.99 -7.72 4.48
C VAL A 95 -8.17 -8.59 4.11
N LEU A 96 -8.45 -8.73 2.82
CA LEU A 96 -9.36 -9.71 2.26
C LEU A 96 -8.57 -10.58 1.29
N SER A 97 -8.39 -11.84 1.66
CA SER A 97 -7.57 -12.81 0.92
C SER A 97 -8.39 -13.98 0.41
N PRO A 98 -7.96 -14.65 -0.67
CA PRO A 98 -8.71 -15.77 -1.25
C PRO A 98 -8.74 -17.02 -0.36
N TYR A 99 -7.76 -17.23 0.52
CA TYR A 99 -7.70 -18.38 1.42
C TYR A 99 -6.81 -18.10 2.65
N PRO A 100 -6.95 -18.88 3.73
CA PRO A 100 -6.15 -18.70 4.95
C PRO A 100 -4.75 -19.29 4.81
N GLY A 101 -3.86 -18.87 5.69
CA GLY A 101 -2.48 -19.38 5.79
C GLY A 101 -1.49 -18.69 4.84
N LEU A 102 -1.93 -17.67 4.11
CA LEU A 102 -1.03 -16.87 3.27
C LEU A 102 -0.16 -15.97 4.13
N MET A 103 1.15 -15.95 3.86
CA MET A 103 2.06 -15.03 4.51
C MET A 103 1.92 -13.64 3.89
N VAL A 104 1.61 -12.65 4.72
CA VAL A 104 1.69 -11.24 4.36
C VAL A 104 2.90 -10.66 5.07
N LYS A 105 3.95 -10.40 4.30
CA LYS A 105 5.16 -9.76 4.79
C LYS A 105 5.00 -8.25 4.66
N PHE A 106 5.05 -7.57 5.79
CA PHE A 106 5.06 -6.11 5.87
C PHE A 106 6.48 -5.64 6.18
N LYS A 107 7.06 -4.87 5.28
CA LYS A 107 8.40 -4.31 5.45
C LYS A 107 8.29 -2.78 5.49
N ILE A 108 9.05 -2.17 6.37
CA ILE A 108 9.22 -0.71 6.39
C ILE A 108 10.65 -0.36 6.01
N GLU A 109 10.79 0.67 5.17
CA GLU A 109 12.09 1.14 4.69
C GLU A 109 12.25 2.64 4.92
N GLY A 110 13.50 3.05 5.12
CA GLY A 110 13.91 4.44 5.07
C GLY A 110 13.97 4.98 3.65
N ASP A 111 14.75 6.03 3.44
CA ASP A 111 14.89 6.71 2.15
C ASP A 111 16.34 6.76 1.65
N GLN A 112 17.26 6.04 2.31
CA GLN A 112 18.65 6.02 1.92
C GLN A 112 18.91 4.96 0.83
N GLY A 113 19.51 5.40 -0.26
CA GLY A 113 19.81 4.53 -1.39
C GLY A 113 18.65 4.34 -2.36
N SER A 114 18.84 3.43 -3.33
CA SER A 114 17.78 2.97 -4.22
C SER A 114 16.99 1.84 -3.59
N PHE A 115 15.77 1.56 -4.09
CA PHE A 115 14.97 0.42 -3.62
C PHE A 115 15.69 -0.93 -3.81
N PRO A 116 15.73 -1.82 -2.80
CA PRO A 116 15.29 -1.61 -1.43
C PRO A 116 16.15 -0.56 -0.70
N SER A 117 15.47 0.32 0.07
CA SER A 117 16.13 1.44 0.75
C SER A 117 16.49 1.07 2.21
N GLU A 118 17.50 1.76 2.76
CA GLU A 118 17.95 1.53 4.13
C GLU A 118 17.58 2.72 5.05
N PRO A 119 17.47 2.49 6.35
CA PRO A 119 17.38 1.17 6.99
C PRO A 119 16.08 0.46 6.67
N ALA A 120 16.05 -0.86 6.86
CA ALA A 120 14.88 -1.67 6.56
C ALA A 120 14.64 -2.73 7.62
N THR A 121 13.37 -3.00 7.93
CA THR A 121 12.97 -4.09 8.81
C THR A 121 11.63 -4.68 8.37
N GLU A 122 11.39 -5.96 8.61
CA GLU A 122 10.20 -6.67 8.13
C GLU A 122 9.59 -7.56 9.21
N ARG A 123 8.29 -7.81 9.10
CA ARG A 123 7.51 -8.69 9.97
C ARG A 123 6.51 -9.50 9.15
N ASP A 124 6.14 -10.66 9.64
CA ASP A 124 5.22 -11.57 9.00
C ASP A 124 3.92 -11.66 9.79
N ALA A 125 2.80 -11.70 9.07
CA ALA A 125 1.50 -12.11 9.57
C ALA A 125 0.88 -13.10 8.58
N TYR A 126 -0.11 -13.86 9.03
CA TYR A 126 -0.75 -14.88 8.21
C TYR A 126 -2.26 -14.67 8.17
N THR A 127 -2.86 -14.79 7.01
CA THR A 127 -4.30 -14.75 6.86
C THR A 127 -4.97 -15.93 7.56
N THR A 128 -6.17 -15.72 8.08
CA THR A 128 -6.92 -16.74 8.82
C THR A 128 -8.28 -17.03 8.22
N THR A 129 -8.77 -16.15 7.34
CA THR A 129 -10.10 -16.22 6.72
C THR A 129 -10.01 -16.49 5.21
N THR A 130 -11.15 -16.81 4.61
CA THR A 130 -11.33 -16.96 3.16
C THR A 130 -12.39 -15.98 2.70
N ASN A 131 -12.02 -15.04 1.80
CA ASN A 131 -12.93 -14.05 1.25
C ASN A 131 -13.75 -13.32 2.33
N GLN A 132 -13.12 -12.98 3.44
CA GLN A 132 -13.67 -12.17 4.52
C GLN A 132 -12.62 -11.18 4.99
N TRP A 133 -13.03 -9.96 5.29
CA TRP A 133 -12.16 -8.97 5.89
C TRP A 133 -11.66 -9.41 7.26
N GLU A 134 -10.38 -9.26 7.50
CA GLU A 134 -9.73 -9.48 8.79
C GLU A 134 -8.65 -8.42 9.03
N VAL A 135 -8.28 -8.18 10.28
CA VAL A 135 -7.17 -7.28 10.61
C VAL A 135 -5.92 -8.11 10.85
N LEU A 136 -4.88 -7.85 10.09
CA LEU A 136 -3.53 -8.34 10.35
C LEU A 136 -2.73 -7.27 11.08
N SER A 137 -1.80 -7.70 11.93
CA SER A 137 -1.01 -6.82 12.79
C SER A 137 0.47 -7.21 12.79
N TRP A 138 1.35 -6.20 12.70
CA TRP A 138 2.80 -6.37 12.70
C TRP A 138 3.41 -5.46 13.76
N SER A 139 4.09 -6.06 14.75
CA SER A 139 4.75 -5.30 15.80
C SER A 139 6.13 -4.82 15.37
N PHE A 140 6.33 -3.53 15.41
CA PHE A 140 7.61 -2.85 15.21
C PHE A 140 8.14 -2.25 16.52
N ALA A 141 7.79 -2.84 17.66
CA ALA A 141 8.28 -2.42 18.96
C ALA A 141 9.82 -2.45 19.00
N GLY A 142 10.42 -1.34 19.41
CA GLY A 142 11.87 -1.16 19.45
C GLY A 142 12.49 -0.53 18.21
N GLU A 143 11.70 -0.35 17.14
CA GLU A 143 12.17 0.40 15.96
C GLU A 143 12.19 1.92 16.26
N PRO A 144 13.17 2.65 15.72
CA PRO A 144 13.26 4.10 15.93
C PRO A 144 12.18 4.87 15.15
N SER A 145 11.61 5.90 15.78
CA SER A 145 10.77 6.89 15.10
C SER A 145 11.56 7.74 14.10
N ASN A 146 10.86 8.36 13.15
CA ASN A 146 11.43 9.27 12.15
C ASN A 146 12.55 8.65 11.29
N THR A 147 12.41 7.36 10.98
CA THR A 147 13.43 6.58 10.28
C THR A 147 12.88 5.92 9.02
N TYR A 148 11.63 5.49 9.05
CA TYR A 148 10.98 4.73 7.99
C TYR A 148 9.82 5.52 7.40
N ARG A 149 9.66 5.48 6.09
CA ARG A 149 8.54 6.12 5.38
C ARG A 149 8.01 5.33 4.18
N LYS A 150 8.55 4.16 3.90
CA LYS A 150 8.03 3.28 2.85
C LYS A 150 7.32 2.08 3.49
N LEU A 151 6.11 1.83 3.03
CA LEU A 151 5.27 0.69 3.40
C LEU A 151 5.34 -0.33 2.27
N VAL A 152 6.14 -1.37 2.45
CA VAL A 152 6.36 -2.41 1.43
C VAL A 152 5.49 -3.61 1.74
N LEU A 153 4.62 -3.97 0.80
CA LEU A 153 3.59 -5.00 0.93
C LEU A 153 3.91 -6.16 0.00
N MET A 154 4.14 -7.33 0.58
CA MET A 154 4.38 -8.59 -0.14
C MET A 154 3.40 -9.64 0.33
N PHE A 155 2.29 -9.76 -0.39
CA PHE A 155 1.26 -10.77 -0.14
C PHE A 155 1.70 -12.13 -0.67
N ASP A 156 1.28 -13.22 -0.02
CA ASP A 156 1.63 -14.59 -0.36
C ASP A 156 3.15 -14.78 -0.58
N PHE A 157 3.93 -14.17 0.33
CA PHE A 157 5.39 -14.23 0.28
C PHE A 157 5.88 -15.68 0.31
N GLY A 158 6.79 -16.01 -0.59
CA GLY A 158 7.32 -17.36 -0.74
C GLY A 158 6.74 -18.12 -1.93
N ASN A 159 5.66 -17.64 -2.54
CA ASN A 159 5.05 -18.23 -3.73
C ASN A 159 5.14 -17.28 -4.92
N ILE A 160 5.08 -17.82 -6.12
CA ILE A 160 4.97 -17.05 -7.37
C ILE A 160 3.48 -16.97 -7.71
N GLY A 161 2.96 -15.75 -7.89
CA GLY A 161 1.58 -15.56 -8.32
C GLY A 161 1.38 -15.84 -9.81
N ASP A 162 0.15 -16.07 -10.22
CA ASP A 162 -0.24 -16.39 -11.59
C ASP A 162 -1.26 -15.41 -12.20
N GLY A 163 -1.51 -14.29 -11.51
CA GLY A 163 -2.43 -13.25 -11.95
C GLY A 163 -3.92 -13.60 -11.82
N THR A 164 -4.24 -14.76 -11.27
CA THR A 164 -5.64 -15.21 -11.07
C THR A 164 -6.24 -14.60 -9.79
N ALA A 165 -7.52 -14.91 -9.53
CA ALA A 165 -8.19 -14.53 -8.30
C ALA A 165 -7.48 -15.05 -7.05
N ASP A 166 -6.82 -16.22 -7.13
CA ASP A 166 -6.06 -16.82 -6.04
C ASP A 166 -4.74 -16.07 -5.74
N SER A 167 -4.30 -15.20 -6.66
CA SER A 167 -3.13 -14.33 -6.54
C SER A 167 -3.51 -12.85 -6.43
N THR A 168 -4.76 -12.57 -6.01
CA THR A 168 -5.34 -11.23 -5.90
C THR A 168 -5.74 -10.95 -4.46
N PHE A 169 -5.26 -9.84 -3.90
CA PHE A 169 -5.41 -9.48 -2.49
C PHE A 169 -5.93 -8.05 -2.36
N TYR A 170 -6.97 -7.85 -1.55
CA TYR A 170 -7.46 -6.52 -1.23
C TYR A 170 -7.00 -6.13 0.18
N PHE A 171 -6.77 -4.85 0.39
CA PHE A 171 -6.33 -4.34 1.69
C PHE A 171 -6.80 -2.91 1.90
N ASP A 172 -6.90 -2.53 3.17
CA ASP A 172 -7.45 -1.23 3.56
C ASP A 172 -7.02 -0.84 4.98
N ASP A 173 -7.31 0.40 5.37
CA ASP A 173 -7.11 0.89 6.74
C ASP A 173 -5.72 0.51 7.30
N ILE A 174 -4.64 1.04 6.72
CA ILE A 174 -3.31 0.87 7.31
C ILE A 174 -3.14 1.93 8.40
N TYR A 175 -3.01 1.50 9.65
CA TYR A 175 -2.93 2.42 10.80
C TYR A 175 -2.02 1.89 11.91
N GLN A 176 -1.55 2.80 12.78
CA GLN A 176 -0.72 2.47 13.94
C GLN A 176 -1.54 2.43 15.25
N THR A 177 -1.21 1.47 16.12
CA THR A 177 -1.71 1.37 17.52
C THR A 177 -0.58 1.05 18.49
#